data_3b629295dcfe291f790b4b3a672f4551
#
_entry.id   3b629295dcfe291f790b4b3a672f4551
#
_cell.length_a   1.000
_cell.length_b   1.000
_cell.length_c   1.000
_cell.angle_alpha   90.00
_cell.angle_beta   90.00
_cell.angle_gamma   90.00
#
_symmetry.space_group_name_H-M   'P 1'
#
loop_
_entity.id
_entity.type
_entity.pdbx_description
1 polymer ?
#
loop_
_entity_poly.entity_id
_entity_poly.type
_entity_poly.pdbx_seq_one_letter_code
_entity_poly.pdbx_strand_id
1 'polypeptide(L)'
;MTIEEKVENWFVPLSTTDLTLKQAHSQLDEFGLDQDDVPLIIQLVENPKFDLPGIDIFHGATNLETHDYIHILLGRGVMIKDEAFVLGFTMGSSNRVTTTEERIFSFITKYVYPKDYRFTDEDLHIFKDAVRLGFVSDCQSLAKVDYKKYLDWPLQKIREDIGIEADLLKAYYAIEARRYPHIKECNRNLVGF
;
A
#
# COMPACT_ATOMS: atom_id res chain seq x y z
N MET A 1 -9.01 15.83 -18.36
CA MET A 1 -8.76 14.65 -17.51
C MET A 1 -9.83 14.66 -16.44
N THR A 2 -10.65 13.62 -16.36
CA THR A 2 -11.69 13.47 -15.34
C THR A 2 -11.04 13.21 -13.97
N ILE A 3 -11.81 13.32 -12.87
CA ILE A 3 -11.32 12.99 -11.53
C ILE A 3 -10.90 11.52 -11.50
N GLU A 4 -11.69 10.61 -12.09
CA GLU A 4 -11.39 9.19 -12.19
C GLU A 4 -10.04 8.94 -12.90
N GLU A 5 -9.79 9.61 -14.04
CA GLU A 5 -8.51 9.49 -14.75
C GLU A 5 -7.32 10.03 -13.93
N LYS A 6 -7.56 11.05 -13.09
CA LYS A 6 -6.51 11.56 -12.19
C LYS A 6 -6.18 10.57 -11.09
N VAL A 7 -7.20 10.01 -10.43
CA VAL A 7 -7.05 8.99 -9.38
C VAL A 7 -6.34 7.75 -9.93
N GLU A 8 -6.80 7.24 -11.09
CA GLU A 8 -6.20 6.09 -11.75
C GLU A 8 -4.71 6.28 -12.09
N ASN A 9 -4.31 7.52 -12.38
CA ASN A 9 -2.94 7.83 -12.76
C ASN A 9 -2.07 8.34 -11.60
N TRP A 10 -2.68 8.57 -10.43
CA TRP A 10 -1.94 9.11 -9.31
C TRP A 10 -0.98 8.07 -8.72
N PHE A 11 0.24 8.47 -8.50
CA PHE A 11 1.23 7.82 -7.66
C PHE A 11 2.41 8.77 -7.46
N VAL A 12 3.18 8.56 -6.41
CA VAL A 12 4.45 9.24 -6.19
C VAL A 12 5.56 8.25 -6.53
N PRO A 13 6.32 8.47 -7.63
CA PRO A 13 7.38 7.54 -8.02
C PRO A 13 8.37 7.26 -6.88
N LEU A 14 8.82 6.01 -6.78
CA LEU A 14 9.83 5.63 -5.79
C LEU A 14 11.14 6.42 -5.97
N SER A 15 11.43 6.86 -7.20
CA SER A 15 12.56 7.73 -7.56
C SER A 15 12.42 9.18 -7.05
N THR A 16 11.24 9.59 -6.57
CA THR A 16 11.05 10.92 -5.99
C THR A 16 11.72 10.98 -4.62
N THR A 17 12.68 11.89 -4.47
CA THR A 17 13.54 12.01 -3.29
C THR A 17 13.25 13.23 -2.44
N ASP A 18 13.09 14.40 -3.07
CA ASP A 18 13.15 15.71 -2.41
C ASP A 18 11.78 16.24 -1.96
N LEU A 19 10.71 15.66 -2.48
CA LEU A 19 9.35 16.03 -2.08
C LEU A 19 9.13 15.68 -0.61
N THR A 20 8.53 16.58 0.16
CA THR A 20 8.17 16.27 1.56
C THR A 20 6.92 15.38 1.61
N LEU A 21 6.78 14.62 2.71
CA LEU A 21 5.60 13.75 2.90
C LEU A 21 4.30 14.57 2.84
N LYS A 22 4.27 15.74 3.48
CA LYS A 22 3.13 16.66 3.44
C LYS A 22 2.79 17.13 2.03
N GLN A 23 3.82 17.49 1.23
CA GLN A 23 3.60 17.91 -0.16
C GLN A 23 3.10 16.77 -1.04
N ALA A 24 3.61 15.55 -0.82
CA ALA A 24 3.15 14.39 -1.55
C ALA A 24 1.71 14.04 -1.20
N HIS A 25 1.34 14.09 0.08
CA HIS A 25 -0.01 13.80 0.56
C HIS A 25 -1.02 14.83 0.06
N SER A 26 -0.66 16.12 0.06
CA SER A 26 -1.58 17.19 -0.42
C SER A 26 -2.01 17.02 -1.89
N GLN A 27 -1.27 16.24 -2.69
CA GLN A 27 -1.70 15.89 -4.04
C GLN A 27 -2.91 14.93 -4.07
N LEU A 28 -3.09 14.12 -3.01
CA LEU A 28 -4.30 13.30 -2.84
C LEU A 28 -5.50 14.17 -2.42
N ASP A 29 -5.27 15.14 -1.52
CA ASP A 29 -6.32 16.04 -1.07
C ASP A 29 -6.93 16.85 -2.23
N GLU A 30 -6.13 17.18 -3.27
CA GLU A 30 -6.60 17.88 -4.47
C GLU A 30 -7.65 17.10 -5.28
N PHE A 31 -7.77 15.78 -5.07
CA PHE A 31 -8.78 14.98 -5.76
C PHE A 31 -10.15 15.07 -5.10
N GLY A 32 -10.25 15.68 -3.90
CA GLY A 32 -11.52 15.83 -3.18
C GLY A 32 -12.17 14.47 -2.84
N LEU A 33 -11.35 13.45 -2.64
CA LEU A 33 -11.82 12.16 -2.14
C LEU A 33 -12.15 12.35 -0.65
N ASP A 34 -13.41 12.62 -0.37
CA ASP A 34 -13.92 12.62 0.98
C ASP A 34 -13.88 11.18 1.54
N GLN A 35 -13.83 11.07 2.86
CA GLN A 35 -13.77 9.80 3.59
C GLN A 35 -14.94 8.84 3.21
N ASP A 36 -16.04 9.39 2.67
CA ASP A 36 -17.21 8.64 2.19
C ASP A 36 -17.02 8.04 0.78
N ASP A 37 -16.08 8.58 -0.01
CA ASP A 37 -15.73 8.08 -1.36
C ASP A 37 -14.58 7.06 -1.32
N VAL A 38 -13.94 6.92 -0.17
CA VAL A 38 -12.89 5.92 0.03
C VAL A 38 -13.52 4.53 -0.08
N PRO A 39 -12.98 3.67 -0.94
CA PRO A 39 -13.47 2.31 -1.09
C PRO A 39 -13.70 1.64 0.26
N LEU A 40 -14.86 1.01 0.43
CA LEU A 40 -15.26 0.29 1.66
C LEU A 40 -14.18 -0.69 2.17
N ILE A 41 -13.30 -1.10 1.30
CA ILE A 41 -12.12 -1.93 1.56
C ILE A 41 -11.17 -1.29 2.57
N ILE A 42 -10.92 0.02 2.42
CA ILE A 42 -10.05 0.77 3.35
C ILE A 42 -10.77 0.91 4.69
N GLN A 43 -12.06 1.22 4.66
CA GLN A 43 -12.88 1.30 5.87
C GLN A 43 -12.98 -0.05 6.62
N LEU A 44 -12.99 -1.17 5.90
CA LEU A 44 -13.05 -2.52 6.51
C LEU A 44 -11.71 -2.93 7.14
N VAL A 45 -10.60 -2.50 6.57
CA VAL A 45 -9.25 -2.76 7.12
C VAL A 45 -8.96 -1.87 8.32
N GLU A 46 -9.55 -0.67 8.36
CA GLU A 46 -9.31 0.36 9.38
C GLU A 46 -10.32 0.37 10.51
N ASN A 47 -11.46 -0.28 10.35
CA ASN A 47 -12.54 -0.17 11.34
C ASN A 47 -12.49 -1.35 12.32
N PRO A 48 -12.07 -1.12 13.59
CA PRO A 48 -12.09 -2.14 14.66
C PRO A 48 -13.48 -2.74 14.89
N LYS A 49 -14.56 -2.16 14.34
CA LYS A 49 -15.92 -2.72 14.41
C LYS A 49 -16.09 -4.01 13.60
N PHE A 50 -15.17 -4.29 12.66
CA PHE A 50 -15.17 -5.53 11.89
C PHE A 50 -14.17 -6.57 12.43
N ASP A 51 -13.47 -6.26 13.54
CA ASP A 51 -12.69 -7.26 14.26
C ASP A 51 -13.65 -8.35 14.73
N LEU A 52 -13.43 -9.56 14.25
CA LEU A 52 -14.14 -10.71 14.81
C LEU A 52 -13.72 -10.86 16.28
N PRO A 53 -14.67 -10.98 17.21
CA PRO A 53 -14.35 -11.03 18.64
C PRO A 53 -13.31 -12.11 18.94
N GLY A 54 -12.14 -11.67 19.44
CA GLY A 54 -11.07 -12.58 19.87
C GLY A 54 -10.06 -12.95 18.80
N ILE A 55 -10.10 -12.37 17.61
CA ILE A 55 -9.10 -12.55 16.57
C ILE A 55 -8.61 -11.15 16.16
N ASP A 56 -7.39 -10.82 16.56
CA ASP A 56 -6.64 -9.66 16.08
C ASP A 56 -6.19 -10.00 14.63
N ILE A 57 -7.14 -9.88 13.67
CA ILE A 57 -7.03 -10.50 12.34
C ILE A 57 -6.02 -9.77 11.48
N PHE A 58 -5.73 -8.50 11.77
CA PHE A 58 -4.92 -7.68 10.88
C PHE A 58 -3.82 -6.94 11.63
N HIS A 59 -2.68 -7.60 11.80
CA HIS A 59 -1.44 -6.94 12.17
C HIS A 59 -1.00 -6.03 11.01
N GLY A 60 -1.49 -4.82 10.98
CA GLY A 60 -1.23 -3.86 9.90
C GLY A 60 -2.39 -2.91 9.64
N ALA A 61 -3.48 -3.01 10.41
CA ALA A 61 -4.56 -2.05 10.37
C ALA A 61 -4.04 -0.65 10.69
N THR A 62 -4.33 0.31 9.82
CA THR A 62 -3.88 1.70 9.92
C THR A 62 -5.07 2.63 9.73
N ASN A 63 -5.00 3.87 10.24
CA ASN A 63 -5.95 4.88 9.82
C ASN A 63 -5.67 5.33 8.38
N LEU A 64 -6.65 5.94 7.71
CA LEU A 64 -6.57 6.34 6.32
C LEU A 64 -5.33 7.20 6.03
N GLU A 65 -5.09 8.22 6.84
CA GLU A 65 -3.94 9.12 6.68
C GLU A 65 -2.60 8.36 6.72
N THR A 66 -2.46 7.41 7.65
CA THR A 66 -1.28 6.52 7.73
C THR A 66 -1.17 5.62 6.50
N HIS A 67 -2.29 5.10 6.00
CA HIS A 67 -2.34 4.27 4.80
C HIS A 67 -1.86 5.04 3.57
N ASP A 68 -2.31 6.28 3.40
CA ASP A 68 -1.89 7.15 2.31
C ASP A 68 -0.38 7.44 2.36
N TYR A 69 0.17 7.69 3.54
CA TYR A 69 1.62 7.86 3.71
C TYR A 69 2.39 6.62 3.29
N ILE A 70 1.86 5.42 3.55
CA ILE A 70 2.49 4.17 3.14
C ILE A 70 2.49 4.04 1.61
N HIS A 71 1.38 4.36 0.92
CA HIS A 71 1.34 4.41 -0.54
C HIS A 71 2.44 5.30 -1.12
N ILE A 72 2.57 6.52 -0.58
CA ILE A 72 3.59 7.49 -1.00
C ILE A 72 5.01 6.93 -0.80
N LEU A 73 5.29 6.37 0.37
CA LEU A 73 6.62 5.90 0.70
C LEU A 73 7.02 4.64 -0.07
N LEU A 74 6.06 3.77 -0.37
CA LEU A 74 6.30 2.58 -1.20
C LEU A 74 6.30 2.90 -2.71
N GLY A 75 5.93 4.12 -3.12
CA GLY A 75 5.87 4.49 -4.54
C GLY A 75 4.71 3.83 -5.29
N ARG A 76 3.61 3.59 -4.59
CA ARG A 76 2.39 2.98 -5.14
C ARG A 76 1.27 4.01 -5.33
N GLY A 77 0.43 3.79 -6.34
CA GLY A 77 -0.83 4.51 -6.50
C GLY A 77 -1.94 3.93 -5.63
N VAL A 78 -3.19 4.23 -5.98
CA VAL A 78 -4.39 3.87 -5.19
C VAL A 78 -5.32 2.90 -5.92
N MET A 79 -4.82 2.18 -6.94
CA MET A 79 -5.61 1.18 -7.67
C MET A 79 -5.50 -0.18 -6.98
N ILE A 80 -6.40 -1.11 -7.30
CA ILE A 80 -6.50 -2.43 -6.64
C ILE A 80 -5.15 -3.18 -6.60
N LYS A 81 -4.34 -3.10 -7.67
CA LYS A 81 -3.00 -3.70 -7.69
C LYS A 81 -2.06 -3.06 -6.69
N ASP A 82 -2.14 -1.73 -6.56
CA ASP A 82 -1.35 -0.97 -5.59
C ASP A 82 -1.78 -1.31 -4.16
N GLU A 83 -3.10 -1.36 -3.91
CA GLU A 83 -3.67 -1.76 -2.63
C GLU A 83 -3.21 -3.16 -2.20
N ALA A 84 -3.26 -4.12 -3.12
CA ALA A 84 -2.80 -5.48 -2.84
C ALA A 84 -1.33 -5.50 -2.37
N PHE A 85 -0.47 -4.69 -3.00
CA PHE A 85 0.93 -4.57 -2.61
C PHE A 85 1.08 -3.86 -1.26
N VAL A 86 0.44 -2.71 -1.09
CA VAL A 86 0.57 -1.87 0.13
C VAL A 86 0.09 -2.63 1.36
N LEU A 87 -1.08 -3.27 1.27
CA LEU A 87 -1.62 -4.09 2.36
C LEU A 87 -0.70 -5.27 2.68
N GLY A 88 -0.23 -5.99 1.66
CA GLY A 88 0.68 -7.12 1.84
C GLY A 88 2.00 -6.71 2.48
N PHE A 89 2.65 -5.66 1.99
CA PHE A 89 3.92 -5.19 2.51
C PHE A 89 3.79 -4.65 3.95
N THR A 90 2.72 -3.90 4.23
CA THR A 90 2.44 -3.38 5.58
C THR A 90 2.25 -4.52 6.58
N MET A 91 1.45 -5.53 6.22
CA MET A 91 1.28 -6.73 7.05
C MET A 91 2.62 -7.44 7.26
N GLY A 92 3.39 -7.68 6.19
CA GLY A 92 4.68 -8.34 6.24
C GLY A 92 5.68 -7.62 7.15
N SER A 93 5.76 -6.28 7.06
CA SER A 93 6.65 -5.45 7.89
C SER A 93 6.38 -5.53 9.39
N SER A 94 5.21 -6.04 9.80
CA SER A 94 4.88 -6.26 11.21
C SER A 94 5.70 -7.41 11.84
N ASN A 95 6.29 -8.28 11.03
CA ASN A 95 6.98 -9.51 11.43
C ASN A 95 6.12 -10.46 12.31
N ARG A 96 4.79 -10.33 12.23
CA ARG A 96 3.84 -11.09 13.04
C ARG A 96 2.81 -11.86 12.22
N VAL A 97 2.79 -11.65 10.91
CA VAL A 97 1.80 -12.30 10.03
C VAL A 97 2.01 -13.80 9.99
N THR A 98 0.96 -14.53 10.32
CA THR A 98 0.91 -15.98 10.20
C THR A 98 0.36 -16.41 8.85
N THR A 99 0.69 -17.63 8.40
CA THR A 99 0.10 -18.22 7.19
C THR A 99 -1.43 -18.28 7.26
N THR A 100 -1.98 -18.39 8.46
CA THR A 100 -3.44 -18.43 8.68
C THR A 100 -4.06 -17.06 8.39
N GLU A 101 -3.47 -15.98 8.88
CA GLU A 101 -3.92 -14.62 8.62
C GLU A 101 -3.84 -14.28 7.13
N GLU A 102 -2.74 -14.64 6.46
CA GLU A 102 -2.60 -14.48 5.00
C GLU A 102 -3.73 -15.19 4.24
N ARG A 103 -4.08 -16.42 4.66
CA ARG A 103 -5.16 -17.19 4.03
C ARG A 103 -6.54 -16.60 4.29
N ILE A 104 -6.81 -16.17 5.52
CA ILE A 104 -8.08 -15.55 5.90
C ILE A 104 -8.24 -14.24 5.13
N PHE A 105 -7.22 -13.39 5.09
CA PHE A 105 -7.25 -12.15 4.34
C PHE A 105 -7.50 -12.40 2.85
N SER A 106 -6.76 -13.34 2.25
CA SER A 106 -6.95 -13.73 0.84
C SER A 106 -8.38 -14.23 0.56
N PHE A 107 -8.98 -14.96 1.49
CA PHE A 107 -10.37 -15.42 1.35
C PHE A 107 -11.37 -14.25 1.43
N ILE A 108 -11.20 -13.35 2.40
CA ILE A 108 -12.08 -12.21 2.60
C ILE A 108 -12.03 -11.27 1.38
N THR A 109 -10.84 -10.90 0.92
CA THR A 109 -10.67 -9.98 -0.22
C THR A 109 -11.19 -10.56 -1.53
N LYS A 110 -11.12 -11.88 -1.70
CA LYS A 110 -11.58 -12.55 -2.92
C LYS A 110 -13.10 -12.79 -2.96
N TYR A 111 -13.70 -13.12 -1.83
CA TYR A 111 -15.07 -13.64 -1.81
C TYR A 111 -16.06 -12.79 -1.01
N VAL A 112 -15.60 -12.06 0.00
CA VAL A 112 -16.47 -11.32 0.92
C VAL A 112 -16.60 -9.86 0.52
N TYR A 113 -15.55 -9.26 -0.01
CA TYR A 113 -15.55 -7.86 -0.43
C TYR A 113 -16.62 -7.56 -1.51
N PRO A 114 -17.15 -6.32 -1.56
CA PRO A 114 -18.02 -5.86 -2.64
C PRO A 114 -17.36 -6.15 -4.00
N LYS A 115 -18.18 -6.46 -5.01
CA LYS A 115 -17.72 -6.99 -6.30
C LYS A 115 -16.65 -6.14 -6.98
N ASP A 116 -16.76 -4.81 -6.86
CA ASP A 116 -15.87 -3.85 -7.51
C ASP A 116 -14.52 -3.70 -6.80
N TYR A 117 -14.37 -4.30 -5.61
CA TYR A 117 -13.16 -4.25 -4.78
C TYR A 117 -12.54 -5.63 -4.52
N ARG A 118 -13.05 -6.66 -5.20
CA ARG A 118 -12.52 -8.02 -5.04
C ARG A 118 -11.16 -8.15 -5.68
N PHE A 119 -10.27 -8.76 -4.93
CA PHE A 119 -8.98 -9.15 -5.48
C PHE A 119 -9.14 -10.28 -6.49
N THR A 120 -8.51 -10.11 -7.64
CA THR A 120 -8.29 -11.17 -8.63
C THR A 120 -7.19 -12.13 -8.15
N ASP A 121 -6.97 -13.22 -8.87
CA ASP A 121 -5.85 -14.11 -8.56
C ASP A 121 -4.48 -13.41 -8.73
N GLU A 122 -4.37 -12.48 -9.66
CA GLU A 122 -3.16 -11.65 -9.83
C GLU A 122 -2.93 -10.73 -8.64
N ASP A 123 -3.99 -10.08 -8.12
CA ASP A 123 -3.89 -9.22 -6.93
C ASP A 123 -3.47 -10.03 -5.70
N LEU A 124 -3.99 -11.25 -5.56
CA LEU A 124 -3.59 -12.16 -4.49
C LEU A 124 -2.13 -12.62 -4.61
N HIS A 125 -1.61 -12.80 -5.83
CA HIS A 125 -0.20 -13.09 -6.02
C HIS A 125 0.66 -11.90 -5.60
N ILE A 126 0.30 -10.68 -6.04
CA ILE A 126 0.99 -9.45 -5.65
C ILE A 126 0.95 -9.28 -4.13
N PHE A 127 -0.21 -9.45 -3.50
CA PHE A 127 -0.37 -9.39 -2.05
C PHE A 127 0.56 -10.36 -1.31
N LYS A 128 0.59 -11.63 -1.70
CA LYS A 128 1.44 -12.66 -1.06
C LYS A 128 2.93 -12.40 -1.25
N ASP A 129 3.32 -11.94 -2.43
CA ASP A 129 4.70 -11.55 -2.69
C ASP A 129 5.09 -10.34 -1.83
N ALA A 130 4.19 -9.37 -1.70
CA ALA A 130 4.40 -8.19 -0.86
C ALA A 130 4.49 -8.53 0.64
N VAL A 131 3.67 -9.48 1.15
CA VAL A 131 3.80 -9.99 2.53
C VAL A 131 5.20 -10.55 2.77
N ARG A 132 5.70 -11.38 1.85
CA ARG A 132 7.05 -11.97 1.96
C ARG A 132 8.14 -10.90 1.88
N LEU A 133 7.97 -9.93 0.97
CA LEU A 133 8.92 -8.84 0.80
C LEU A 133 8.99 -7.98 2.05
N GLY A 134 7.85 -7.58 2.61
CA GLY A 134 7.79 -6.83 3.86
C GLY A 134 8.36 -7.59 5.04
N PHE A 135 8.17 -8.92 5.10
CA PHE A 135 8.71 -9.78 6.15
C PHE A 135 10.25 -9.88 6.12
N VAL A 136 10.85 -9.91 4.93
CA VAL A 136 12.32 -10.05 4.79
C VAL A 136 13.04 -8.70 4.76
N SER A 137 12.32 -7.59 4.59
CA SER A 137 12.91 -6.25 4.60
C SER A 137 13.35 -5.83 5.99
N ASP A 138 14.33 -4.93 6.06
CA ASP A 138 14.80 -4.34 7.32
C ASP A 138 13.90 -3.18 7.81
N CYS A 139 12.76 -2.98 7.15
CA CYS A 139 11.90 -1.84 7.45
C CYS A 139 11.13 -2.02 8.77
N GLN A 140 10.95 -0.92 9.48
CA GLN A 140 10.09 -0.87 10.67
C GLN A 140 8.65 -1.27 10.30
N SER A 141 7.87 -1.75 11.28
CA SER A 141 6.45 -1.99 11.08
C SER A 141 5.74 -0.71 10.64
N LEU A 142 5.38 -0.62 9.35
CA LEU A 142 4.83 0.59 8.74
C LEU A 142 3.55 1.06 9.41
N ALA A 143 2.73 0.14 9.90
CA ALA A 143 1.50 0.47 10.64
C ALA A 143 1.76 1.17 11.99
N LYS A 144 2.99 1.12 12.52
CA LYS A 144 3.34 1.65 13.85
C LYS A 144 4.23 2.88 13.81
N VAL A 145 4.60 3.33 12.62
CA VAL A 145 5.42 4.54 12.44
C VAL A 145 4.60 5.77 12.81
N ASP A 146 5.16 6.65 13.63
CA ASP A 146 4.60 7.98 13.87
C ASP A 146 4.96 8.92 12.73
N TYR A 147 4.11 8.93 11.69
CA TYR A 147 4.35 9.74 10.49
C TYR A 147 4.26 11.26 10.73
N LYS A 148 3.63 11.70 11.82
CA LYS A 148 3.49 13.14 12.12
C LYS A 148 4.84 13.83 12.29
N LYS A 149 5.86 13.10 12.78
CA LYS A 149 7.22 13.63 12.91
C LYS A 149 7.94 13.82 11.57
N TYR A 150 7.42 13.21 10.49
CA TYR A 150 8.06 13.18 9.18
C TYR A 150 7.42 14.12 8.14
N LEU A 151 6.33 14.81 8.47
CA LEU A 151 5.54 15.58 7.49
C LEU A 151 6.39 16.55 6.65
N ASP A 152 7.37 17.19 7.25
CA ASP A 152 8.25 18.15 6.60
C ASP A 152 9.59 17.54 6.13
N TRP A 153 9.74 16.21 6.21
CA TRP A 153 10.96 15.54 5.78
C TRP A 153 10.84 15.11 4.30
N PRO A 154 11.99 15.17 3.55
CA PRO A 154 12.06 14.60 2.21
C PRO A 154 11.80 13.08 2.22
N LEU A 155 11.10 12.58 1.21
CA LEU A 155 10.71 11.16 1.11
C LEU A 155 11.90 10.21 1.21
N GLN A 156 13.03 10.55 0.58
CA GLN A 156 14.25 9.73 0.67
C GLN A 156 14.70 9.56 2.12
N LYS A 157 14.77 10.67 2.86
CA LYS A 157 15.23 10.64 4.25
C LYS A 157 14.30 9.84 5.16
N ILE A 158 12.98 9.88 4.88
CA ILE A 158 12.01 9.07 5.62
C ILE A 158 12.23 7.59 5.33
N ARG A 159 12.36 7.21 4.05
CA ARG A 159 12.61 5.83 3.64
C ARG A 159 13.86 5.28 4.32
N GLU A 160 14.95 6.04 4.33
CA GLU A 160 16.20 5.69 5.03
C GLU A 160 15.99 5.50 6.53
N ASP A 161 15.30 6.43 7.20
CA ASP A 161 15.10 6.41 8.67
C ASP A 161 14.21 5.25 9.15
N ILE A 162 13.21 4.87 8.34
CA ILE A 162 12.31 3.75 8.67
C ILE A 162 12.74 2.42 8.04
N GLY A 163 13.85 2.40 7.30
CA GLY A 163 14.44 1.21 6.72
C GLY A 163 13.74 0.68 5.46
N ILE A 164 13.05 1.52 4.70
CA ILE A 164 12.50 1.12 3.38
C ILE A 164 13.64 1.01 2.37
N GLU A 165 13.88 -0.19 1.90
CA GLU A 165 14.94 -0.53 0.95
C GLU A 165 14.44 -0.28 -0.50
N ALA A 166 14.75 0.90 -1.04
CA ALA A 166 14.30 1.30 -2.38
C ALA A 166 14.78 0.32 -3.48
N ASP A 167 15.97 -0.23 -3.35
CA ASP A 167 16.52 -1.20 -4.34
C ASP A 167 15.77 -2.54 -4.29
N LEU A 168 15.36 -2.99 -3.10
CA LEU A 168 14.53 -4.19 -2.93
C LEU A 168 13.17 -4.02 -3.61
N LEU A 169 12.51 -2.87 -3.37
CA LEU A 169 11.24 -2.53 -4.00
C LEU A 169 11.38 -2.44 -5.52
N LYS A 170 12.41 -1.76 -6.02
CA LYS A 170 12.70 -1.63 -7.45
C LYS A 170 12.91 -3.00 -8.11
N ALA A 171 13.67 -3.89 -7.48
CA ALA A 171 13.88 -5.24 -7.99
C ALA A 171 12.56 -6.01 -8.10
N TYR A 172 11.70 -5.92 -7.10
CA TYR A 172 10.38 -6.54 -7.14
C TYR A 172 9.48 -5.92 -8.21
N TYR A 173 9.44 -4.60 -8.34
CA TYR A 173 8.64 -3.91 -9.36
C TYR A 173 9.06 -4.30 -10.77
N ALA A 174 10.36 -4.53 -10.99
CA ALA A 174 10.85 -5.07 -12.28
C ALA A 174 10.36 -6.51 -12.55
N ILE A 175 10.22 -7.35 -11.51
CA ILE A 175 9.64 -8.69 -11.62
C ILE A 175 8.14 -8.59 -11.92
N GLU A 176 7.43 -7.73 -11.20
CA GLU A 176 5.98 -7.51 -11.35
C GLU A 176 5.65 -7.02 -12.77
N ALA A 177 6.38 -6.02 -13.28
CA ALA A 177 6.22 -5.52 -14.65
C ALA A 177 6.45 -6.59 -15.73
N ARG A 178 7.43 -7.48 -15.52
CA ARG A 178 7.68 -8.62 -16.44
C ARG A 178 6.58 -9.68 -16.38
N ARG A 179 6.01 -9.89 -15.20
CA ARG A 179 4.92 -10.86 -14.99
C ARG A 179 3.58 -10.36 -15.54
N TYR A 180 3.34 -9.07 -15.43
CA TYR A 180 2.08 -8.41 -15.81
C TYR A 180 2.31 -7.25 -16.79
N PRO A 181 2.86 -7.49 -17.99
CA PRO A 181 3.25 -6.43 -18.92
C PRO A 181 2.07 -5.64 -19.50
N HIS A 182 0.86 -6.19 -19.42
CA HIS A 182 -0.39 -5.57 -19.88
C HIS A 182 -1.08 -4.70 -18.81
N ILE A 183 -0.58 -4.73 -17.57
CA ILE A 183 -1.18 -3.99 -16.45
C ILE A 183 -0.39 -2.69 -16.25
N LYS A 184 -1.08 -1.56 -16.37
CA LYS A 184 -0.48 -0.22 -16.31
C LYS A 184 0.16 0.05 -14.94
N GLU A 185 -0.52 -0.30 -13.87
CA GLU A 185 -0.08 -0.10 -12.49
C GLU A 185 1.25 -0.82 -12.23
N CYS A 186 1.42 -2.02 -12.75
CA CYS A 186 2.66 -2.78 -12.59
C CYS A 186 3.85 -2.19 -13.37
N ASN A 187 3.57 -1.45 -14.45
CA ASN A 187 4.63 -0.89 -15.31
C ASN A 187 5.06 0.52 -14.87
N ARG A 188 4.14 1.33 -14.33
CA ARG A 188 4.44 2.72 -13.93
C ARG A 188 5.41 2.82 -12.74
N ASN A 189 5.47 1.80 -11.90
CA ASN A 189 6.29 1.80 -10.69
C ASN A 189 7.81 1.88 -10.96
N LEU A 190 8.23 1.70 -12.21
CA LEU A 190 9.62 1.82 -12.66
C LEU A 190 9.96 3.19 -13.25
N VAL A 191 9.03 4.14 -13.24
CA VAL A 191 9.26 5.49 -13.78
C VAL A 191 10.36 6.20 -12.99
N GLY A 192 11.34 6.74 -13.69
CA GLY A 192 12.46 7.49 -13.12
C GLY A 192 13.68 6.65 -12.72
N PHE A 193 13.71 5.36 -13.11
CA PHE A 193 14.87 4.48 -12.93
C PHE A 193 15.55 4.14 -14.24
#